data_ce85411073b8bf4bc93af182b6491a63
#
_entry.id   ce85411073b8bf4bc93af182b6491a63
#
_cell.length_a   1.000
_cell.length_b   1.000
_cell.length_c   1.000
_cell.angle_alpha   90.00
_cell.angle_beta   90.00
_cell.angle_gamma   90.00
#
_symmetry.space_group_name_H-M   'P 1'
#
loop_
_entity.id
_entity.type
_entity.pdbx_description
1 polymer ?
#
loop_
_entity_poly.entity_id
_entity_poly.type
_entity_poly.pdbx_seq_one_letter_code
_entity_poly.pdbx_strand_id
1 'polypeptide(L)'
;MARDSRYDVLFEPVKIGPVTARNRFYQAPHCNGMGRTFPSSMAAMRGVKAEGGWAVVSTEQIDIHPSSDFTPATECRLWSDQDIPYLARMCDAVHEHGALASAELVHNGKWAGNLYSREVPLFPSHMPVPTHNVPVQARAMNKADIRAYRRWHPVSYTNHRAHETKN
;
A
#
# COMPACT_ATOMS: atom_id res chain seq x y z
N MET A 1 14.89 -22.55 -24.18
CA MET A 1 14.01 -22.12 -25.28
C MET A 1 14.31 -20.64 -25.56
N ALA A 2 14.40 -20.25 -26.84
CA ALA A 2 14.54 -18.85 -27.22
C ALA A 2 13.21 -18.12 -26.92
N ARG A 3 13.28 -16.87 -26.44
CA ARG A 3 12.11 -16.02 -26.21
C ARG A 3 11.51 -15.63 -27.57
N ASP A 4 10.18 -15.61 -27.67
CA ASP A 4 9.47 -15.11 -28.86
C ASP A 4 9.66 -13.59 -28.95
N SER A 5 10.19 -13.10 -30.06
CA SER A 5 10.51 -11.68 -30.27
C SER A 5 9.29 -10.75 -30.21
N ARG A 6 8.08 -11.25 -30.40
CA ARG A 6 6.84 -10.49 -30.24
C ARG A 6 6.66 -9.92 -28.82
N TYR A 7 7.32 -10.52 -27.83
CA TYR A 7 7.25 -10.08 -26.42
C TYR A 7 8.47 -9.27 -25.98
N ASP A 8 9.39 -8.93 -26.87
CA ASP A 8 10.60 -8.16 -26.52
C ASP A 8 10.25 -6.82 -25.91
N VAL A 9 9.18 -6.19 -26.36
CA VAL A 9 8.67 -4.91 -25.82
C VAL A 9 8.43 -4.95 -24.29
N LEU A 10 8.11 -6.10 -23.72
CA LEU A 10 7.90 -6.25 -22.27
C LEU A 10 9.18 -6.07 -21.45
N PHE A 11 10.33 -6.29 -22.09
CA PHE A 11 11.63 -6.20 -21.44
C PHE A 11 12.35 -4.86 -21.70
N GLU A 12 11.72 -3.99 -22.47
CA GLU A 12 12.24 -2.63 -22.71
C GLU A 12 11.94 -1.72 -21.51
N PRO A 13 12.88 -0.81 -21.16
CA PRO A 13 12.64 0.18 -20.13
C PRO A 13 11.43 1.07 -20.46
N VAL A 14 10.73 1.51 -19.42
CA VAL A 14 9.58 2.42 -19.55
C VAL A 14 9.69 3.58 -18.57
N LYS A 15 9.49 4.80 -19.06
CA LYS A 15 9.49 6.01 -18.24
C LYS A 15 8.16 6.15 -17.48
N ILE A 16 8.24 6.32 -16.16
CA ILE A 16 7.10 6.54 -15.25
C ILE A 16 7.35 7.87 -14.53
N GLY A 17 6.78 8.96 -15.03
CA GLY A 17 7.06 10.29 -14.49
C GLY A 17 8.57 10.61 -14.49
N PRO A 18 9.18 10.91 -13.33
CA PRO A 18 10.61 11.24 -13.22
C PRO A 18 11.54 10.02 -13.23
N VAL A 19 11.01 8.81 -13.01
CA VAL A 19 11.80 7.58 -12.90
C VAL A 19 11.65 6.69 -14.13
N THR A 20 12.57 5.72 -14.29
CA THR A 20 12.52 4.74 -15.37
C THR A 20 12.50 3.34 -14.77
N ALA A 21 11.46 2.58 -15.06
CA ALA A 21 11.37 1.16 -14.76
C ALA A 21 12.20 0.37 -15.79
N ARG A 22 12.96 -0.61 -15.35
CA ARG A 22 13.89 -1.41 -16.20
C ARG A 22 13.21 -2.30 -17.25
N ASN A 23 11.90 -2.57 -17.06
CA ASN A 23 11.05 -3.33 -17.97
C ASN A 23 9.58 -2.99 -17.70
N ARG A 24 8.63 -3.65 -18.34
CA ARG A 24 7.20 -3.40 -18.22
C ARG A 24 6.46 -4.33 -17.26
N PHE A 25 7.18 -5.07 -16.43
CA PHE A 25 6.57 -5.95 -15.42
C PHE A 25 6.33 -5.17 -14.13
N TYR A 26 5.05 -4.96 -13.82
CA TYR A 26 4.56 -4.33 -12.61
C TYR A 26 3.83 -5.35 -11.75
N GLN A 27 4.32 -5.59 -10.54
CA GLN A 27 3.64 -6.42 -9.56
C GLN A 27 2.58 -5.57 -8.85
N ALA A 28 1.32 -5.79 -9.20
CA ALA A 28 0.18 -5.11 -8.61
C ALA A 28 0.12 -5.32 -7.08
N PRO A 29 -0.43 -4.35 -6.33
CA PRO A 29 -0.69 -4.52 -4.92
C PRO A 29 -1.49 -5.80 -4.65
N HIS A 30 -1.10 -6.56 -3.64
CA HIS A 30 -1.92 -7.65 -3.13
C HIS A 30 -1.66 -7.85 -1.64
N CYS A 31 -2.72 -8.08 -0.92
CA CYS A 31 -2.70 -8.35 0.50
C CYS A 31 -2.29 -9.81 0.74
N ASN A 32 -1.39 -10.01 1.68
CA ASN A 32 -0.85 -11.32 2.02
C ASN A 32 -0.94 -11.64 3.52
N GLY A 33 -1.57 -10.74 4.29
CA GLY A 33 -1.73 -10.89 5.73
C GLY A 33 -0.45 -10.66 6.54
N MET A 34 0.61 -10.16 5.94
CA MET A 34 1.86 -9.88 6.66
C MET A 34 1.86 -8.49 7.28
N GLY A 35 1.45 -7.48 6.52
CA GLY A 35 1.32 -6.10 6.96
C GLY A 35 2.47 -5.64 7.85
N ARG A 36 2.12 -4.89 8.90
CA ARG A 36 3.07 -4.44 9.93
C ARG A 36 3.45 -5.52 10.95
N THR A 37 2.68 -6.62 11.01
CA THR A 37 2.89 -7.67 12.03
C THR A 37 4.11 -8.52 11.72
N PHE A 38 4.41 -8.73 10.44
CA PHE A 38 5.55 -9.53 9.99
C PHE A 38 6.43 -8.74 9.01
N PRO A 39 7.03 -7.60 9.44
CA PRO A 39 7.69 -6.67 8.53
C PRO A 39 8.90 -7.28 7.79
N SER A 40 9.64 -8.16 8.43
CA SER A 40 10.78 -8.84 7.80
C SER A 40 10.33 -9.82 6.72
N SER A 41 9.26 -10.57 6.97
CA SER A 41 8.69 -11.50 5.98
C SER A 41 8.08 -10.77 4.80
N MET A 42 7.39 -9.64 5.06
CA MET A 42 6.85 -8.79 4.00
C MET A 42 7.98 -8.23 3.12
N ALA A 43 9.05 -7.69 3.73
CA ALA A 43 10.20 -7.15 3.00
C ALA A 43 10.88 -8.24 2.17
N ALA A 44 11.18 -9.40 2.75
CA ALA A 44 11.78 -10.53 2.04
C ALA A 44 10.93 -11.00 0.85
N MET A 45 9.62 -11.13 1.04
CA MET A 45 8.71 -11.54 -0.03
C MET A 45 8.69 -10.55 -1.19
N ARG A 46 8.75 -9.24 -0.91
CA ARG A 46 8.78 -8.21 -1.95
C ARG A 46 10.17 -8.14 -2.61
N GLY A 47 11.24 -8.31 -1.84
CA GLY A 47 12.62 -8.42 -2.35
C GLY A 47 12.77 -9.56 -3.34
N VAL A 48 12.31 -10.77 -3.03
CA VAL A 48 12.34 -11.94 -3.94
C VAL A 48 11.62 -11.66 -5.27
N LYS A 49 10.54 -10.88 -5.26
CA LYS A 49 9.87 -10.48 -6.50
C LYS A 49 10.74 -9.53 -7.33
N ALA A 50 11.38 -8.57 -6.69
CA ALA A 50 12.31 -7.66 -7.35
C ALA A 50 13.52 -8.42 -7.91
N GLU A 51 14.10 -9.36 -7.13
CA GLU A 51 15.16 -10.28 -7.56
C GLU A 51 14.74 -11.09 -8.79
N GLY A 52 13.50 -11.60 -8.79
CA GLY A 52 12.90 -12.35 -9.91
C GLY A 52 12.65 -11.54 -11.18
N GLY A 53 12.98 -10.24 -11.19
CA GLY A 53 12.97 -9.41 -12.40
C GLY A 53 11.82 -8.42 -12.53
N TRP A 54 10.90 -8.33 -11.58
CA TRP A 54 9.88 -7.29 -11.61
C TRP A 54 10.50 -5.89 -11.52
N ALA A 55 10.09 -4.99 -12.41
CA ALA A 55 10.65 -3.63 -12.44
C ALA A 55 9.99 -2.70 -11.42
N VAL A 56 8.74 -2.96 -11.10
CA VAL A 56 8.01 -2.26 -10.04
C VAL A 56 7.38 -3.31 -9.12
N VAL A 57 7.58 -3.15 -7.82
CA VAL A 57 7.00 -4.04 -6.80
C VAL A 57 6.18 -3.20 -5.82
N SER A 58 4.88 -3.52 -5.73
CA SER A 58 3.98 -2.81 -4.84
C SER A 58 3.89 -3.44 -3.46
N THR A 59 3.52 -2.61 -2.49
CA THR A 59 3.04 -3.06 -1.18
C THR A 59 1.74 -3.87 -1.32
N GLU A 60 1.18 -4.31 -0.21
CA GLU A 60 -0.26 -4.49 -0.07
C GLU A 60 -0.92 -3.11 0.13
N GLN A 61 -2.24 -3.06 0.28
CA GLN A 61 -2.92 -1.82 0.62
C GLN A 61 -2.38 -1.24 1.94
N ILE A 62 -2.31 0.10 2.00
CA ILE A 62 -1.81 0.84 3.15
C ILE A 62 -2.91 1.74 3.68
N ASP A 63 -3.41 1.45 4.86
CA ASP A 63 -4.40 2.28 5.54
C ASP A 63 -3.81 3.65 5.91
N ILE A 64 -4.45 4.72 5.42
CA ILE A 64 -3.95 6.10 5.57
C ILE A 64 -4.49 6.84 6.79
N HIS A 65 -5.47 6.27 7.50
CA HIS A 65 -6.10 6.89 8.67
C HIS A 65 -6.72 5.84 9.58
N PRO A 66 -6.76 6.05 10.91
CA PRO A 66 -7.38 5.09 11.85
C PRO A 66 -8.82 4.70 11.54
N SER A 67 -9.62 5.58 10.88
CA SER A 67 -10.98 5.24 10.43
C SER A 67 -11.04 4.31 9.22
N SER A 68 -9.88 3.92 8.69
CA SER A 68 -9.72 2.95 7.59
C SER A 68 -9.17 1.60 8.06
N ASP A 69 -9.04 1.37 9.34
CA ASP A 69 -8.41 0.19 9.93
C ASP A 69 -9.12 -1.10 9.49
N PHE A 70 -8.48 -1.89 8.64
CA PHE A 70 -9.05 -3.09 8.04
C PHE A 70 -9.00 -4.32 8.97
N THR A 71 -8.71 -4.13 10.26
CA THR A 71 -8.75 -5.25 11.22
C THR A 71 -10.12 -5.95 11.26
N PRO A 72 -10.18 -7.27 11.41
CA PRO A 72 -9.10 -8.14 11.92
C PRO A 72 -8.07 -8.59 10.88
N ALA A 73 -8.20 -8.26 9.58
CA ALA A 73 -7.18 -8.57 8.61
C ALA A 73 -5.90 -7.76 8.89
N THR A 74 -4.74 -8.39 8.68
CA THR A 74 -3.44 -7.74 8.86
C THR A 74 -3.01 -7.09 7.56
N GLU A 75 -2.97 -5.76 7.57
CA GLU A 75 -2.64 -4.92 6.43
C GLU A 75 -1.54 -3.92 6.82
N CYS A 76 -0.91 -3.30 5.83
CA CYS A 76 -0.04 -2.16 6.05
C CYS A 76 -0.85 -0.93 6.50
N ARG A 77 -0.20 -0.06 7.22
CA ARG A 77 -0.77 1.25 7.56
C ARG A 77 0.31 2.33 7.52
N LEU A 78 -0.09 3.57 7.34
CA LEU A 78 0.78 4.74 7.30
C LEU A 78 0.04 5.97 7.83
N TRP A 79 -0.48 5.90 9.05
CA TRP A 79 -1.13 7.02 9.71
C TRP A 79 -0.33 7.60 10.89
N SER A 80 0.81 6.98 11.22
CA SER A 80 1.73 7.47 12.23
C SER A 80 3.19 7.25 11.81
N ASP A 81 4.11 8.04 12.38
CA ASP A 81 5.55 7.92 12.10
C ASP A 81 6.12 6.57 12.52
N GLN A 82 5.47 5.87 13.46
CA GLN A 82 5.85 4.51 13.88
C GLN A 82 5.63 3.47 12.77
N ASP A 83 4.84 3.80 11.76
CA ASP A 83 4.56 2.92 10.64
C ASP A 83 5.64 2.99 9.55
N ILE A 84 6.46 4.06 9.54
CA ILE A 84 7.48 4.32 8.51
C ILE A 84 8.58 3.22 8.48
N PRO A 85 9.17 2.79 9.60
CA PRO A 85 10.35 1.90 9.56
C PRO A 85 10.11 0.55 8.87
N TYR A 86 8.92 -0.03 8.97
CA TYR A 86 8.66 -1.33 8.32
C TYR A 86 8.42 -1.17 6.81
N LEU A 87 7.83 -0.06 6.39
CA LEU A 87 7.66 0.26 4.96
C LEU A 87 9.01 0.61 4.33
N ALA A 88 9.87 1.37 5.03
CA ALA A 88 11.24 1.65 4.58
C ALA A 88 12.02 0.34 4.35
N ARG A 89 11.98 -0.60 5.29
CA ARG A 89 12.60 -1.92 5.13
C ARG A 89 12.12 -2.66 3.88
N MET A 90 10.83 -2.57 3.56
CA MET A 90 10.28 -3.16 2.34
C MET A 90 10.83 -2.46 1.08
N CYS A 91 10.88 -1.12 1.09
CA CYS A 91 11.47 -0.35 -0.01
C CYS A 91 12.95 -0.71 -0.23
N ASP A 92 13.74 -0.77 0.84
CA ASP A 92 15.15 -1.14 0.78
C ASP A 92 15.35 -2.52 0.14
N ALA A 93 14.57 -3.53 0.56
CA ALA A 93 14.63 -4.88 0.00
C ALA A 93 14.27 -4.92 -1.50
N VAL A 94 13.38 -4.05 -1.96
CA VAL A 94 13.03 -3.92 -3.39
C VAL A 94 14.13 -3.19 -4.16
N HIS A 95 14.67 -2.11 -3.58
CA HIS A 95 15.71 -1.30 -4.20
C HIS A 95 17.05 -2.03 -4.33
N GLU A 96 17.37 -2.94 -3.41
CA GLU A 96 18.57 -3.79 -3.46
C GLU A 96 18.70 -4.53 -4.80
N HIS A 97 17.58 -4.85 -5.44
CA HIS A 97 17.55 -5.53 -6.73
C HIS A 97 17.27 -4.58 -7.91
N GLY A 98 17.38 -3.25 -7.71
CA GLY A 98 17.22 -2.25 -8.77
C GLY A 98 15.79 -2.13 -9.30
N ALA A 99 14.79 -2.56 -8.55
CA ALA A 99 13.37 -2.36 -8.85
C ALA A 99 12.85 -1.10 -8.16
N LEU A 100 11.76 -0.54 -8.66
CA LEU A 100 11.05 0.56 -8.03
C LEU A 100 10.04 0.01 -7.02
N ALA A 101 10.00 0.60 -5.83
CA ALA A 101 8.96 0.33 -4.84
C ALA A 101 7.73 1.22 -5.10
N SER A 102 6.54 0.66 -4.93
CA SER A 102 5.28 1.38 -5.08
C SER A 102 4.37 1.14 -3.88
N ALA A 103 3.58 2.13 -3.51
CA ALA A 103 2.66 2.08 -2.39
C ALA A 103 1.21 2.27 -2.87
N GLU A 104 0.29 1.41 -2.41
CA GLU A 104 -1.14 1.59 -2.61
C GLU A 104 -1.76 2.21 -1.36
N LEU A 105 -2.05 3.51 -1.43
CA LEU A 105 -2.70 4.23 -0.34
C LEU A 105 -4.22 4.02 -0.41
N VAL A 106 -4.83 3.57 0.68
CA VAL A 106 -6.26 3.23 0.71
C VAL A 106 -6.98 3.80 1.93
N HIS A 107 -8.25 4.06 1.75
CA HIS A 107 -9.21 4.21 2.83
C HIS A 107 -10.36 3.24 2.60
N ASN A 108 -10.47 2.22 3.43
CA ASN A 108 -11.36 1.08 3.26
C ASN A 108 -12.86 1.41 3.42
N GLY A 109 -13.17 2.58 3.99
CA GLY A 109 -14.55 3.04 4.10
C GLY A 109 -15.45 2.05 4.86
N LYS A 110 -16.56 1.63 4.23
CA LYS A 110 -17.49 0.65 4.82
C LYS A 110 -16.90 -0.75 5.02
N TRP A 111 -15.75 -1.05 4.42
CA TRP A 111 -15.10 -2.34 4.57
C TRP A 111 -14.20 -2.42 5.81
N ALA A 112 -13.94 -1.28 6.44
CA ALA A 112 -13.09 -1.17 7.64
C ALA A 112 -13.86 -1.63 8.89
N GLY A 113 -13.37 -2.68 9.53
CA GLY A 113 -13.92 -3.16 10.81
C GLY A 113 -13.49 -2.31 12.00
N ASN A 114 -12.36 -1.61 11.88
CA ASN A 114 -11.77 -0.71 12.88
C ASN A 114 -11.66 -1.32 14.29
N LEU A 115 -11.37 -2.64 14.34
CA LEU A 115 -11.33 -3.35 15.63
C LEU A 115 -10.09 -2.98 16.47
N TYR A 116 -9.02 -2.54 15.81
CA TYR A 116 -7.82 -2.07 16.49
C TYR A 116 -7.93 -0.59 16.87
N SER A 117 -8.25 0.26 15.91
CA SER A 117 -8.30 1.72 16.10
C SER A 117 -9.48 2.18 16.96
N ARG A 118 -10.58 1.43 16.93
CA ARG A 118 -11.87 1.78 17.58
C ARG A 118 -12.51 3.05 17.03
N GLU A 119 -12.02 3.57 15.91
CA GLU A 119 -12.64 4.69 15.21
C GLU A 119 -13.92 4.27 14.48
N VAL A 120 -14.82 5.22 14.27
CA VAL A 120 -16.03 4.96 13.50
C VAL A 120 -15.67 4.93 12.00
N PRO A 121 -15.97 3.85 11.27
CA PRO A 121 -15.75 3.82 9.82
C PRO A 121 -16.53 4.92 9.11
N LEU A 122 -15.92 5.53 8.10
CA LEU A 122 -16.51 6.62 7.33
C LEU A 122 -16.85 6.16 5.92
N PHE A 123 -18.06 6.47 5.45
CA PHE A 123 -18.51 6.11 4.12
C PHE A 123 -19.48 7.20 3.58
N PRO A 124 -19.80 7.27 2.27
CA PRO A 124 -20.75 8.26 1.78
C PRO A 124 -22.15 8.17 2.39
N SER A 125 -22.57 6.99 2.86
CA SER A 125 -23.87 6.76 3.51
C SER A 125 -23.75 5.90 4.76
N HIS A 126 -24.75 5.98 5.65
CA HIS A 126 -24.84 5.04 6.79
C HIS A 126 -25.13 3.64 6.28
N MET A 127 -24.29 2.67 6.67
CA MET A 127 -24.53 1.27 6.33
C MET A 127 -23.70 0.32 7.21
N PRO A 128 -24.17 -0.94 7.40
CA PRO A 128 -23.40 -1.95 8.09
C PRO A 128 -22.07 -2.22 7.40
N VAL A 129 -21.04 -2.52 8.18
CA VAL A 129 -19.76 -3.04 7.67
C VAL A 129 -19.98 -4.49 7.24
N PRO A 130 -19.82 -4.84 5.95
CA PRO A 130 -20.19 -6.17 5.46
C PRO A 130 -19.08 -7.20 5.63
N THR A 131 -17.90 -6.80 6.10
CA THR A 131 -16.72 -7.65 6.23
C THR A 131 -16.58 -8.23 7.63
N HIS A 132 -15.99 -9.42 7.70
CA HIS A 132 -15.54 -10.05 8.95
C HIS A 132 -16.62 -10.29 10.01
N ASN A 133 -17.91 -10.23 9.64
CA ASN A 133 -19.05 -10.43 10.58
C ASN A 133 -18.95 -9.57 11.85
N VAL A 134 -18.43 -8.36 11.74
CA VAL A 134 -18.29 -7.43 12.87
C VAL A 134 -19.56 -6.59 13.04
N PRO A 135 -20.05 -6.36 14.27
CA PRO A 135 -21.25 -5.57 14.53
C PRO A 135 -20.92 -4.06 14.52
N VAL A 136 -20.39 -3.60 13.38
CA VAL A 136 -19.97 -2.20 13.21
C VAL A 136 -20.77 -1.56 12.08
N GLN A 137 -21.08 -0.28 12.23
CA GLN A 137 -21.78 0.51 11.24
C GLN A 137 -20.93 1.71 10.81
N ALA A 138 -20.79 1.88 9.50
CA ALA A 138 -20.15 3.06 8.94
C ALA A 138 -21.09 4.28 9.03
N ARG A 139 -20.53 5.41 9.41
CA ARG A 139 -21.20 6.71 9.48
C ARG A 139 -21.08 7.43 8.14
N ALA A 140 -22.17 8.08 7.70
CA ALA A 140 -22.12 8.97 6.55
C ALA A 140 -21.17 10.15 6.79
N MET A 141 -20.31 10.43 5.81
CA MET A 141 -19.42 11.58 5.83
C MET A 141 -20.19 12.89 5.64
N ASN A 142 -19.84 13.90 6.40
CA ASN A 142 -20.23 15.28 6.16
C ASN A 142 -19.15 16.04 5.37
N LYS A 143 -19.39 17.32 5.07
CA LYS A 143 -18.42 18.14 4.31
C LYS A 143 -17.08 18.34 5.03
N ALA A 144 -17.06 18.32 6.37
CA ALA A 144 -15.82 18.43 7.14
C ALA A 144 -15.00 17.14 7.04
N ASP A 145 -15.66 15.98 7.10
CA ASP A 145 -15.03 14.67 6.92
C ASP A 145 -14.39 14.55 5.52
N ILE A 146 -15.10 15.00 4.48
CA ILE A 146 -14.59 15.00 3.09
C ILE A 146 -13.33 15.88 2.97
N ARG A 147 -13.34 17.05 3.60
CA ARG A 147 -12.15 17.92 3.64
C ARG A 147 -10.99 17.28 4.39
N ALA A 148 -11.25 16.60 5.49
CA ALA A 148 -10.25 15.87 6.26
C ALA A 148 -9.68 14.69 5.44
N TYR A 149 -10.53 13.88 4.85
CA TYR A 149 -10.16 12.76 3.97
C TYR A 149 -9.18 13.19 2.86
N ARG A 150 -9.44 14.31 2.20
CA ARG A 150 -8.55 14.85 1.16
C ARG A 150 -7.17 15.24 1.69
N ARG A 151 -7.00 15.50 2.99
CA ARG A 151 -5.69 15.82 3.59
C ARG A 151 -4.92 14.59 4.02
N TRP A 152 -5.57 13.47 4.31
CA TRP A 152 -4.89 12.25 4.76
C TRP A 152 -3.98 11.64 3.69
N HIS A 153 -4.41 11.64 2.42
CA HIS A 153 -3.61 11.11 1.31
C HIS A 153 -2.28 11.86 1.12
N PRO A 154 -2.24 13.22 1.04
CA PRO A 154 -0.97 13.93 0.92
C PRO A 154 -0.03 13.73 2.10
N VAL A 155 -0.55 13.65 3.33
CA VAL A 155 0.28 13.39 4.53
C VAL A 155 0.96 12.04 4.44
N SER A 156 0.21 10.98 4.14
CA SER A 156 0.77 9.63 3.97
C SER A 156 1.78 9.58 2.81
N TYR A 157 1.48 10.24 1.69
CA TYR A 157 2.40 10.34 0.56
C TYR A 157 3.70 11.08 0.91
N THR A 158 3.63 12.16 1.69
CA THR A 158 4.82 12.93 2.12
C THR A 158 5.68 12.11 3.08
N ASN A 159 5.07 11.38 4.00
CA ASN A 159 5.78 10.50 4.92
C ASN A 159 6.52 9.39 4.17
N HIS A 160 5.94 8.83 3.12
CA HIS A 160 6.59 7.84 2.28
C HIS A 160 7.81 8.41 1.52
N ARG A 161 7.67 9.59 0.89
CA ARG A 161 8.78 10.26 0.16
C ARG A 161 9.93 10.70 1.05
N ALA A 162 9.72 11.04 2.30
CA ALA A 162 10.78 11.47 3.20
C ALA A 162 11.87 10.40 3.41
N HIS A 163 11.58 9.13 3.11
CA HIS A 163 12.53 8.04 3.16
C HIS A 163 13.23 7.75 1.82
N GLU A 164 12.58 8.02 0.69
CA GLU A 164 13.18 7.82 -0.64
C GLU A 164 14.32 8.82 -0.95
N THR A 165 14.35 9.97 -0.27
CA THR A 165 15.31 11.06 -0.54
C THR A 165 16.55 11.05 0.35
N LYS A 166 16.74 10.04 1.20
CA LYS A 166 17.89 9.94 2.12
C LYS A 166 19.03 9.05 1.63
N ASN A 167 18.97 8.62 0.37
CA ASN A 167 20.08 7.87 -0.29
C ASN A 167 20.66 8.68 -1.43
#